data_e0681e900b3ae906ff51df0bd3f072e9
#
_entry.id   e0681e900b3ae906ff51df0bd3f072e9
#
_cell.length_a   1.000
_cell.length_b   1.000
_cell.length_c   1.000
_cell.angle_alpha   90.00
_cell.angle_beta   90.00
_cell.angle_gamma   90.00
#
_symmetry.space_group_name_H-M   'P 1'
#
loop_
_entity.id
_entity.type
_entity.pdbx_description
1 polymer ?
#
loop_
_entity_poly.entity_id
_entity_poly.type
_entity_poly.pdbx_seq_one_letter_code
_entity_poly.pdbx_strand_id
1 'polypeptide(L)'
;MSLDFTAIATQFVAHYYSTFDSDRKNLAGLYRDNSMLTFEGAQSLGAQGITEKLTKVKHEYGPPDAQPTATGGIIILVTGQLIVDDEQRPLGYSQAFQLSQDASGQWFVFNDIFKLVLL
;
A
#
# COMPACT_ATOMS: atom_id res chain seq x y z
N MET A 1 -23.72 11.16 6.62
CA MET A 1 -22.40 11.44 7.21
C MET A 1 -21.33 11.14 6.18
N SER A 2 -20.57 12.14 5.81
CA SER A 2 -19.50 11.94 4.84
C SER A 2 -18.31 11.27 5.51
N LEU A 3 -17.74 10.26 4.84
CA LEU A 3 -16.51 9.65 5.28
C LEU A 3 -15.36 10.63 5.04
N ASP A 4 -14.53 10.81 6.05
CA ASP A 4 -13.32 11.59 5.88
C ASP A 4 -12.26 10.69 5.23
N PHE A 5 -12.29 10.62 3.91
CA PHE A 5 -11.38 9.74 3.18
C PHE A 5 -9.92 10.15 3.36
N THR A 6 -9.64 11.43 3.62
CA THR A 6 -8.27 11.86 3.88
C THR A 6 -7.75 11.30 5.20
N ALA A 7 -8.58 11.32 6.25
CA ALA A 7 -8.18 10.75 7.54
C ALA A 7 -8.01 9.24 7.44
N ILE A 8 -8.91 8.56 6.74
CA ILE A 8 -8.82 7.12 6.54
C ILE A 8 -7.53 6.78 5.79
N ALA A 9 -7.23 7.51 4.72
CA ALA A 9 -6.01 7.30 3.94
C ALA A 9 -4.76 7.52 4.78
N THR A 10 -4.71 8.59 5.57
CA THR A 10 -3.56 8.89 6.39
C THR A 10 -3.32 7.80 7.44
N GLN A 11 -4.38 7.34 8.09
CA GLN A 11 -4.28 6.26 9.06
C GLN A 11 -3.89 4.94 8.41
N PHE A 12 -4.45 4.65 7.25
CA PHE A 12 -4.12 3.43 6.52
C PHE A 12 -2.65 3.41 6.13
N VAL A 13 -2.15 4.49 5.53
CA VAL A 13 -0.76 4.57 5.07
C VAL A 13 0.21 4.43 6.24
N ALA A 14 -0.06 5.09 7.36
CA ALA A 14 0.77 4.98 8.55
C ALA A 14 0.81 3.53 9.07
N HIS A 15 -0.34 2.89 9.14
CA HIS A 15 -0.43 1.49 9.59
C HIS A 15 0.26 0.54 8.59
N TYR A 16 0.04 0.76 7.30
CA TYR A 16 0.62 -0.08 6.25
C TYR A 16 2.14 -0.09 6.32
N TYR A 17 2.75 1.08 6.30
CA TYR A 17 4.21 1.15 6.30
C TYR A 17 4.81 0.77 7.64
N SER A 18 4.16 1.09 8.75
CA SER A 18 4.60 0.63 10.07
C SER A 18 4.62 -0.89 10.15
N THR A 19 3.56 -1.54 9.66
CA THR A 19 3.47 -2.99 9.63
C THR A 19 4.51 -3.58 8.68
N PHE A 20 4.66 -2.95 7.50
CA PHE A 20 5.64 -3.39 6.52
C PHE A 20 7.05 -3.39 7.12
N ASP A 21 7.42 -2.30 7.79
CA ASP A 21 8.78 -2.12 8.28
C ASP A 21 9.07 -2.93 9.55
N SER A 22 8.05 -3.28 10.33
CA SER A 22 8.24 -3.98 11.61
C SER A 22 7.80 -5.44 11.57
N ASP A 23 6.71 -5.77 10.86
CA ASP A 23 6.17 -7.13 10.83
C ASP A 23 5.41 -7.37 9.54
N ARG A 24 6.16 -7.67 8.48
CA ARG A 24 5.58 -7.85 7.14
C ARG A 24 4.58 -8.98 7.04
N LYS A 25 4.70 -9.97 7.91
CA LYS A 25 3.77 -11.10 7.90
C LYS A 25 2.34 -10.65 8.16
N ASN A 26 2.17 -9.58 8.93
CA ASN A 26 0.84 -9.07 9.26
C ASN A 26 0.22 -8.28 8.10
N LEU A 27 0.98 -7.95 7.05
CA LEU A 27 0.40 -7.29 5.88
C LEU A 27 -0.62 -8.15 5.18
N ALA A 28 -0.49 -9.47 5.25
CA ALA A 28 -1.43 -10.37 4.58
C ALA A 28 -2.88 -10.11 4.99
N GLY A 29 -3.11 -9.66 6.22
CA GLY A 29 -4.45 -9.34 6.70
C GLY A 29 -5.08 -8.11 6.05
N LEU A 30 -4.28 -7.26 5.40
CA LEU A 30 -4.78 -6.07 4.70
C LEU A 30 -5.23 -6.38 3.28
N TYR A 31 -4.93 -7.54 2.77
CA TYR A 31 -5.29 -7.97 1.42
C TYR A 31 -6.34 -9.06 1.48
N ARG A 32 -7.00 -9.31 0.35
CA ARG A 32 -7.98 -10.38 0.21
C ARG A 32 -7.62 -11.20 -1.02
N ASP A 33 -8.31 -12.31 -1.22
CA ASP A 33 -8.02 -13.23 -2.34
C ASP A 33 -8.15 -12.56 -3.70
N ASN A 34 -9.00 -11.53 -3.79
CA ASN A 34 -9.19 -10.79 -5.03
C ASN A 34 -8.30 -9.53 -5.13
N SER A 35 -7.42 -9.32 -4.17
CA SER A 35 -6.49 -8.19 -4.21
C SER A 35 -5.39 -8.44 -5.23
N MET A 36 -4.91 -7.36 -5.85
CA MET A 36 -3.81 -7.46 -6.81
C MET A 36 -2.72 -6.45 -6.46
N LEU A 37 -1.48 -6.89 -6.50
CA LEU A 37 -0.29 -6.05 -6.37
C LEU A 37 0.49 -6.10 -7.67
N THR A 38 0.89 -4.93 -8.15
CA THR A 38 1.89 -4.81 -9.21
C THR A 38 3.14 -4.15 -8.62
N PHE A 39 4.24 -4.88 -8.64
CA PHE A 39 5.52 -4.42 -8.11
C PHE A 39 6.54 -4.41 -9.25
N GLU A 40 6.96 -3.22 -9.67
CA GLU A 40 7.93 -3.03 -10.76
C GLU A 40 7.54 -3.79 -12.04
N GLY A 41 6.24 -3.82 -12.34
CA GLY A 41 5.74 -4.52 -13.51
C GLY A 41 5.44 -6.00 -13.29
N ALA A 42 5.85 -6.59 -12.18
CA ALA A 42 5.51 -7.97 -11.84
C ALA A 42 4.20 -8.02 -11.05
N GLN A 43 3.27 -8.84 -11.48
CA GLN A 43 1.95 -8.93 -10.86
C GLN A 43 1.89 -10.11 -9.90
N SER A 44 1.20 -9.90 -8.77
CA SER A 44 0.93 -10.94 -7.78
C SER A 44 -0.53 -10.86 -7.37
N LEU A 45 -1.15 -12.02 -7.20
CA LEU A 45 -2.56 -12.12 -6.88
C LEU A 45 -2.74 -12.84 -5.54
N GLY A 46 -3.65 -12.31 -4.72
CA GLY A 46 -3.98 -12.89 -3.43
C GLY A 46 -3.00 -12.50 -2.32
N ALA A 47 -3.45 -12.62 -1.08
CA ALA A 47 -2.71 -12.12 0.09
C ALA A 47 -1.35 -12.78 0.24
N GLN A 48 -1.28 -14.10 0.06
CA GLN A 48 -0.02 -14.82 0.25
C GLN A 48 1.02 -14.47 -0.80
N GLY A 49 0.60 -14.42 -2.07
CA GLY A 49 1.52 -14.07 -3.15
C GLY A 49 2.05 -12.66 -3.03
N ILE A 50 1.20 -11.72 -2.58
CA ILE A 50 1.60 -10.34 -2.36
C ILE A 50 2.64 -10.25 -1.23
N THR A 51 2.39 -10.91 -0.12
CA THR A 51 3.29 -10.87 1.04
C THR A 51 4.68 -11.42 0.69
N GLU A 52 4.75 -12.44 -0.16
CA GLU A 52 6.03 -13.00 -0.61
C GLU A 52 6.85 -12.04 -1.46
N LYS A 53 6.20 -11.13 -2.19
CA LYS A 53 6.91 -10.14 -3.01
C LYS A 53 7.51 -9.01 -2.18
N LEU A 54 6.93 -8.70 -1.04
CA LEU A 54 7.32 -7.56 -0.23
C LEU A 54 8.39 -7.99 0.79
N THR A 55 9.67 -7.90 0.41
CA THR A 55 10.78 -8.34 1.25
C THR A 55 11.72 -7.18 1.60
N LYS A 56 12.20 -7.19 2.82
CA LYS A 56 13.33 -6.40 3.39
C LYS A 56 13.48 -4.96 2.86
N VAL A 57 12.47 -4.15 3.10
CA VAL A 57 12.42 -2.76 2.64
C VAL A 57 12.00 -1.86 3.81
N LYS A 58 12.56 -0.67 3.85
CA LYS A 58 12.13 0.37 4.79
C LYS A 58 11.65 1.58 4.00
N HIS A 59 10.52 2.17 4.41
CA HIS A 59 9.90 3.28 3.71
C HIS A 59 10.06 4.59 4.47
N GLU A 60 10.39 5.66 3.73
CA GLU A 60 10.25 7.04 4.18
C GLU A 60 9.32 7.74 3.18
N TYR A 61 8.22 8.27 3.66
CA TYR A 61 7.16 8.75 2.77
C TYR A 61 6.60 10.08 3.23
N GLY A 62 6.04 10.83 2.27
CA GLY A 62 5.34 12.07 2.53
C GLY A 62 3.86 11.84 2.79
N PRO A 63 3.10 12.92 3.05
CA PRO A 63 1.65 12.79 3.24
C PRO A 63 0.99 12.20 2.00
N PRO A 64 0.04 11.26 2.16
CA PRO A 64 -0.64 10.70 1.02
C PRO A 64 -1.67 11.66 0.44
N ASP A 65 -1.90 11.56 -0.88
CA ASP A 65 -3.04 12.18 -1.54
C ASP A 65 -4.13 11.13 -1.67
N ALA A 66 -5.39 11.54 -1.46
CA ALA A 66 -6.49 10.59 -1.46
C ALA A 66 -7.71 11.18 -2.16
N GLN A 67 -8.46 10.32 -2.85
CA GLN A 67 -9.71 10.68 -3.48
C GLN A 67 -10.70 9.52 -3.35
N PRO A 68 -12.00 9.82 -3.19
CA PRO A 68 -13.00 8.76 -3.14
C PRO A 68 -13.24 8.16 -4.51
N THR A 69 -13.56 6.85 -4.55
CA THR A 69 -13.99 6.19 -5.78
C THR A 69 -15.50 6.26 -5.94
N ALA A 70 -15.99 5.97 -7.14
CA ALA A 70 -17.42 5.96 -7.43
C ALA A 70 -18.19 4.90 -6.64
N THR A 71 -17.50 3.88 -6.13
CA THR A 71 -18.12 2.74 -5.45
C THR A 71 -17.89 2.75 -3.93
N GLY A 72 -17.55 3.91 -3.36
CA GLY A 72 -17.34 4.03 -1.93
C GLY A 72 -15.97 3.60 -1.44
N GLY A 73 -15.03 3.41 -2.35
CA GLY A 73 -13.64 3.14 -1.99
C GLY A 73 -12.80 4.41 -1.93
N ILE A 74 -11.49 4.23 -1.81
CA ILE A 74 -10.55 5.35 -1.72
C ILE A 74 -9.34 5.03 -2.59
N ILE A 75 -8.95 5.98 -3.44
CA ILE A 75 -7.69 5.92 -4.18
C ILE A 75 -6.68 6.76 -3.42
N ILE A 76 -5.49 6.19 -3.18
CA ILE A 76 -4.44 6.83 -2.42
C ILE A 76 -3.15 6.79 -3.23
N LEU A 77 -2.47 7.93 -3.34
CA LEU A 77 -1.15 8.00 -3.94
C LEU A 77 -0.15 8.46 -2.90
N VAL A 78 0.93 7.71 -2.76
CA VAL A 78 2.04 8.02 -1.86
C VAL A 78 3.31 8.07 -2.67
N THR A 79 4.15 9.07 -2.39
CA THR A 79 5.50 9.12 -2.92
C THR A 79 6.48 9.18 -1.76
N GLY A 80 7.65 8.63 -1.97
CA GLY A 80 8.66 8.62 -0.92
C GLY A 80 9.95 7.99 -1.41
N GLN A 81 10.72 7.52 -0.46
CA GLN A 81 11.97 6.82 -0.70
C GLN A 81 11.96 5.51 0.06
N LEU A 82 12.60 4.50 -0.49
CA LEU A 82 12.78 3.24 0.22
C LEU A 82 14.25 2.86 0.26
N ILE A 83 14.60 2.20 1.35
CA ILE A 83 15.92 1.67 1.59
C ILE A 83 15.80 0.16 1.51
N VAL A 84 16.51 -0.45 0.55
CA VAL A 84 16.46 -1.89 0.32
C VAL A 84 17.72 -2.49 0.89
N ASP A 85 17.58 -3.31 1.93
CA ASP A 85 18.66 -4.06 2.56
C ASP A 85 19.91 -3.22 2.79
N ASP A 86 21.05 -3.63 2.22
CA ASP A 86 22.35 -2.98 2.39
C ASP A 86 22.61 -1.87 1.38
N GLU A 87 21.63 -1.50 0.59
CA GLU A 87 21.75 -0.40 -0.36
C GLU A 87 21.94 0.91 0.39
N GLN A 88 23.00 1.63 0.06
CA GLN A 88 23.30 2.90 0.72
C GLN A 88 22.54 4.08 0.14
N ARG A 89 21.97 3.94 -1.06
CA ARG A 89 21.24 5.01 -1.70
C ARG A 89 19.76 4.75 -1.62
N PRO A 90 18.99 5.70 -1.08
CA PRO A 90 17.53 5.57 -1.13
C PRO A 90 17.04 5.56 -2.56
N LEU A 91 16.01 4.78 -2.82
CA LEU A 91 15.36 4.72 -4.12
C LEU A 91 14.03 5.45 -4.02
N GLY A 92 13.77 6.36 -4.96
CA GLY A 92 12.48 7.00 -5.05
C GLY A 92 11.42 6.00 -5.45
N TYR A 93 10.21 6.14 -4.94
CA TYR A 93 9.09 5.29 -5.33
C TYR A 93 7.79 6.07 -5.35
N SER A 94 6.83 5.55 -6.09
CA SER A 94 5.43 5.93 -5.98
C SER A 94 4.60 4.67 -5.78
N GLN A 95 3.57 4.78 -4.98
CA GLN A 95 2.68 3.65 -4.70
C GLN A 95 1.24 4.15 -4.70
N ALA A 96 0.40 3.45 -5.43
CA ALA A 96 -1.03 3.74 -5.49
C ALA A 96 -1.79 2.59 -4.86
N PHE A 97 -2.69 2.93 -3.94
CA PHE A 97 -3.58 1.97 -3.31
C PHE A 97 -5.02 2.27 -3.70
N GLN A 98 -5.80 1.25 -3.89
CA GLN A 98 -7.26 1.38 -3.89
C GLN A 98 -7.79 0.57 -2.72
N LEU A 99 -8.43 1.26 -1.79
CA LEU A 99 -9.08 0.63 -0.64
C LEU A 99 -10.55 0.39 -0.96
N SER A 100 -11.04 -0.75 -0.52
CA SER A 100 -12.47 -1.10 -0.58
C SER A 100 -12.89 -1.62 0.78
N GLN A 101 -14.19 -1.68 1.02
CA GLN A 101 -14.73 -2.28 2.23
C GLN A 101 -15.30 -3.65 1.92
N ASP A 102 -15.06 -4.61 2.82
CA ASP A 102 -15.67 -5.93 2.70
C ASP A 102 -17.11 -5.90 3.23
N ALA A 103 -17.77 -7.07 3.23
CA ALA A 103 -19.17 -7.16 3.66
C ALA A 103 -19.38 -6.74 5.12
N SER A 104 -18.35 -6.82 5.96
CA SER A 104 -18.42 -6.38 7.35
C SER A 104 -18.06 -4.91 7.54
N GLY A 105 -17.71 -4.20 6.48
CA GLY A 105 -17.35 -2.79 6.53
C GLY A 105 -15.87 -2.54 6.83
N GLN A 106 -15.05 -3.58 6.84
CA GLN A 106 -13.61 -3.42 7.08
C GLN A 106 -12.89 -3.03 5.80
N TRP A 107 -11.99 -2.06 5.93
CA TRP A 107 -11.18 -1.61 4.80
C TRP A 107 -10.09 -2.63 4.48
N PHE A 108 -9.86 -2.84 3.20
CA PHE A 108 -8.76 -3.69 2.73
C PHE A 108 -8.19 -3.12 1.44
N VAL A 109 -6.97 -3.57 1.10
CA VAL A 109 -6.32 -3.16 -0.15
C VAL A 109 -6.85 -4.02 -1.28
N PHE A 110 -7.59 -3.40 -2.19
CA PHE A 110 -8.07 -4.09 -3.38
C PHE A 110 -7.02 -4.08 -4.49
N ASN A 111 -6.41 -2.91 -4.72
CA ASN A 111 -5.32 -2.78 -5.69
C ASN A 111 -4.14 -2.06 -5.05
N ASP A 112 -2.94 -2.45 -5.43
CA ASP A 112 -1.69 -1.89 -4.96
C ASP A 112 -0.71 -1.89 -6.13
N ILE A 113 -0.26 -0.71 -6.54
CA ILE A 113 0.72 -0.57 -7.61
C ILE A 113 1.93 0.16 -7.03
N PHE A 114 3.06 -0.52 -7.03
CA PHE A 114 4.32 0.01 -6.55
C PHE A 114 5.29 0.17 -7.70
N LYS A 115 5.93 1.34 -7.79
CA LYS A 115 6.89 1.58 -8.86
C LYS A 115 8.06 2.41 -8.34
N LEU A 116 9.27 1.96 -8.65
CA LEU A 116 10.47 2.75 -8.41
C LEU A 116 10.53 3.90 -9.40
N VAL A 117 10.96 5.06 -8.91
CA VAL A 117 11.13 6.25 -9.72
C VAL A 117 12.62 6.56 -9.78
N LEU A 118 13.19 6.46 -10.96
CA LEU A 118 14.60 6.81 -11.18
C LEU A 118 14.73 8.33 -11.24
N LEU A 119 15.61 8.84 -10.41
CA LEU A 119 15.92 10.26 -10.39
C LEU A 119 17.16 10.55 -11.19
#